data_6db87f40464683bfb4deb5e5f3375c64
#
_entry.id   6db87f40464683bfb4deb5e5f3375c64
#
_cell.length_a   1.000
_cell.length_b   1.000
_cell.length_c   1.000
_cell.angle_alpha   90.00
_cell.angle_beta   90.00
_cell.angle_gamma   90.00
#
_symmetry.space_group_name_H-M   'P 1'
#
loop_
_entity.id
_entity.type
_entity.pdbx_description
1 polymer ?
#
loop_
_entity_poly.entity_id
_entity_poly.type
_entity_poly.pdbx_seq_one_letter_code
_entity_poly.pdbx_strand_id
1 'polypeptide(L)'
;VYYDRRIWKVYQMTEDATLGTVLELATADSADGAEDYQAVLLQRGTADTYPDFIDDSEKDLKQAYGIIKPRTANITVEGAEVTAVRCDIQTYYAVLATITYDSGDVVYVSALTKLASINDIVNLVESVSLS
;
A
#
# COMPACT_ATOMS: atom_id res chain seq x y z
N VAL A 1 8.20 9.44 -2.67
CA VAL A 1 7.48 8.54 -3.56
C VAL A 1 7.45 9.11 -4.98
N TYR A 2 7.86 8.29 -5.93
CA TYR A 2 7.74 8.62 -7.34
C TYR A 2 6.64 7.77 -7.95
N TYR A 3 5.75 8.38 -8.68
CA TYR A 3 4.62 7.67 -9.28
C TYR A 3 4.37 8.14 -10.71
N ASP A 4 3.82 7.23 -11.52
CA ASP A 4 3.46 7.54 -12.89
C ASP A 4 2.14 8.32 -12.92
N ARG A 5 2.21 9.59 -13.31
CA ARG A 5 1.04 10.49 -13.34
C ARG A 5 0.01 10.10 -14.39
N ARG A 6 0.34 9.20 -15.30
CA ARG A 6 -0.62 8.66 -16.27
C ARG A 6 -1.54 7.64 -15.61
N ILE A 7 -1.10 7.03 -14.49
CA ILE A 7 -1.81 5.97 -13.77
C ILE A 7 -2.40 6.51 -12.47
N TRP A 8 -1.62 7.26 -11.71
CA TRP A 8 -1.94 7.64 -10.34
C TRP A 8 -2.17 9.14 -10.18
N LYS A 9 -3.14 9.49 -9.33
CA LYS A 9 -3.34 10.85 -8.83
C LYS A 9 -3.25 10.86 -7.32
N VAL A 10 -2.80 11.97 -6.74
CA VAL A 10 -2.91 12.18 -5.30
C VAL A 10 -4.38 12.41 -4.99
N TYR A 11 -4.98 11.46 -4.29
CA TYR A 11 -6.37 11.56 -3.86
C TYR A 11 -6.48 12.27 -2.53
N GLN A 12 -5.58 11.92 -1.59
CA GLN A 12 -5.56 12.52 -0.27
C GLN A 12 -4.12 12.54 0.26
N MET A 13 -3.75 13.64 0.90
CA MET A 13 -2.52 13.73 1.67
C MET A 13 -2.83 14.44 2.98
N THR A 14 -2.51 13.78 4.08
CA THR A 14 -2.76 14.31 5.42
C THR A 14 -1.49 14.16 6.25
N GLU A 15 -1.12 15.22 6.96
CA GLU A 15 -0.06 15.17 7.96
C GLU A 15 -0.70 15.21 9.34
N ASP A 16 -0.40 14.19 10.14
CA ASP A 16 -0.90 14.09 11.51
C ASP A 16 0.29 13.91 12.45
N ALA A 17 0.38 14.78 13.46
CA ALA A 17 1.47 14.76 14.42
C ALA A 17 1.52 13.47 15.25
N THR A 18 0.38 12.79 15.40
CA THR A 18 0.26 11.57 16.20
C THR A 18 0.42 10.31 15.33
N LEU A 19 -0.22 10.29 14.15
CA LEU A 19 -0.28 9.12 13.29
C LEU A 19 0.72 9.14 12.12
N GLY A 20 1.44 10.26 11.95
CA GLY A 20 2.37 10.44 10.83
C GLY A 20 1.68 10.91 9.56
N THR A 21 2.43 10.90 8.45
CA THR A 21 1.93 11.34 7.15
C THR A 21 1.17 10.22 6.46
N VAL A 22 -0.01 10.53 5.94
CA VAL A 22 -0.83 9.62 5.14
C VAL A 22 -0.91 10.16 3.72
N LEU A 23 -0.58 9.32 2.74
CA LEU A 23 -0.70 9.63 1.33
C LEU A 23 -1.55 8.56 0.66
N GLU A 24 -2.63 8.95 0.01
CA GLU A 24 -3.46 8.06 -0.79
C GLU A 24 -3.35 8.46 -2.26
N LEU A 25 -2.96 7.50 -3.09
CA LEU A 25 -2.90 7.63 -4.55
C LEU A 25 -4.02 6.78 -5.15
N ALA A 26 -4.74 7.32 -6.11
CA ALA A 26 -5.82 6.61 -6.79
C ALA A 26 -5.67 6.71 -8.30
N THR A 27 -6.24 5.76 -9.02
CA THR A 27 -6.31 5.86 -10.48
C THR A 27 -7.26 6.98 -10.88
N ALA A 28 -7.00 7.59 -12.03
CA ALA A 28 -7.79 8.74 -12.50
C ALA A 28 -9.28 8.44 -12.56
N ASP A 29 -9.63 7.24 -13.01
CA ASP A 29 -11.02 6.84 -13.21
C ASP A 29 -11.74 6.56 -11.88
N SER A 30 -10.98 6.25 -10.84
CA SER A 30 -11.52 5.97 -9.51
C SER A 30 -11.91 7.24 -8.76
N ALA A 31 -11.28 8.36 -9.08
CA ALA A 31 -11.50 9.63 -8.37
C ALA A 31 -12.94 10.15 -8.48
N ASP A 32 -13.71 9.65 -9.46
CA ASP A 32 -15.10 10.03 -9.68
C ASP A 32 -16.11 9.16 -8.95
N GLY A 33 -15.67 8.29 -8.04
CA GLY A 33 -16.55 7.44 -7.24
C GLY A 33 -17.11 6.22 -7.96
N ALA A 34 -16.45 5.79 -9.03
CA ALA A 34 -16.84 4.61 -9.79
C ALA A 34 -16.64 3.33 -8.99
N GLU A 35 -17.34 2.24 -9.38
CA GLU A 35 -17.19 0.91 -8.78
C GLU A 35 -15.75 0.37 -8.86
N ASP A 36 -14.94 0.93 -9.75
CA ASP A 36 -13.56 0.53 -10.00
C ASP A 36 -12.54 1.35 -9.20
N TYR A 37 -12.95 1.93 -8.07
CA TYR A 37 -12.04 2.68 -7.22
C TYR A 37 -10.81 1.87 -6.85
N GLN A 38 -9.65 2.36 -7.23
CA GLN A 38 -8.36 1.71 -7.01
C GLN A 38 -7.47 2.67 -6.23
N ALA A 39 -6.96 2.24 -5.09
CA ALA A 39 -6.15 3.12 -4.26
C ALA A 39 -4.94 2.40 -3.69
N VAL A 40 -3.87 3.16 -3.50
CA VAL A 40 -2.71 2.76 -2.71
C VAL A 40 -2.59 3.73 -1.56
N LEU A 41 -2.64 3.21 -0.35
CA LEU A 41 -2.51 3.99 0.88
C LEU A 41 -1.10 3.78 1.44
N LEU A 42 -0.41 4.88 1.67
CA LEU A 42 0.93 4.90 2.26
C LEU A 42 0.85 5.71 3.55
N GLN A 43 1.25 5.11 4.66
CA GLN A 43 1.24 5.78 5.95
C GLN A 43 2.59 5.64 6.65
N ARG A 44 3.21 6.77 6.99
CA ARG A 44 4.44 6.80 7.77
C ARG A 44 4.11 6.74 9.26
N GLY A 45 4.85 5.95 9.99
CA GLY A 45 4.72 5.82 11.43
C GLY A 45 5.95 5.15 12.02
N THR A 46 5.73 4.39 13.08
CA THR A 46 6.76 3.55 13.72
C THR A 46 6.25 2.12 13.81
N ALA A 47 7.08 1.21 14.31
CA ALA A 47 6.69 -0.19 14.50
C ALA A 47 5.47 -0.33 15.43
N ASP A 48 5.27 0.60 16.34
CA ASP A 48 4.17 0.58 17.31
C ASP A 48 2.87 1.18 16.77
N THR A 49 2.90 1.83 15.62
CA THR A 49 1.68 2.42 15.02
C THR A 49 0.68 1.33 14.66
N TYR A 50 1.13 0.28 13.97
CA TYR A 50 0.33 -0.89 13.63
C TYR A 50 1.17 -2.15 13.83
N PRO A 51 1.26 -2.69 15.06
CA PRO A 51 2.17 -3.81 15.38
C PRO A 51 1.95 -5.07 14.54
N ASP A 52 0.69 -5.35 14.18
CA ASP A 52 0.31 -6.55 13.41
C ASP A 52 -0.32 -6.17 12.08
N PHE A 53 0.22 -5.16 11.41
CA PHE A 53 -0.39 -4.55 10.24
C PHE A 53 -0.79 -5.55 9.14
N ILE A 54 0.13 -6.42 8.73
CA ILE A 54 -0.13 -7.37 7.64
C ILE A 54 -1.19 -8.38 8.07
N ASP A 55 -1.06 -8.98 9.26
CA ASP A 55 -2.01 -9.97 9.75
C ASP A 55 -3.40 -9.38 9.92
N ASP A 56 -3.50 -8.19 10.49
CA ASP A 56 -4.79 -7.51 10.68
C ASP A 56 -5.42 -7.12 9.35
N SER A 57 -4.60 -6.66 8.40
CA SER A 57 -5.07 -6.31 7.06
C SER A 57 -5.55 -7.54 6.28
N GLU A 58 -4.87 -8.68 6.42
CA GLU A 58 -5.31 -9.94 5.82
C GLU A 58 -6.65 -10.39 6.39
N LYS A 59 -6.86 -10.24 7.70
CA LYS A 59 -8.14 -10.56 8.34
C LYS A 59 -9.27 -9.69 7.80
N ASP A 60 -9.01 -8.40 7.64
CA ASP A 60 -10.00 -7.45 7.09
C ASP A 60 -10.35 -7.80 5.65
N LEU A 61 -9.38 -8.13 4.83
CA LEU A 61 -9.61 -8.56 3.45
C LEU A 61 -10.40 -9.86 3.38
N LYS A 62 -10.07 -10.82 4.24
CA LYS A 62 -10.77 -12.10 4.30
C LYS A 62 -12.22 -11.90 4.73
N GLN A 63 -12.47 -11.02 5.67
CA GLN A 63 -13.83 -10.70 6.12
C GLN A 63 -14.65 -10.02 5.01
N ALA A 64 -14.02 -9.13 4.23
CA ALA A 64 -14.70 -8.39 3.17
C ALA A 64 -14.91 -9.23 1.90
N TYR A 65 -13.96 -10.09 1.54
CA TYR A 65 -13.91 -10.76 0.23
C TYR A 65 -13.91 -12.29 0.28
N GLY A 66 -13.74 -12.89 1.45
CA GLY A 66 -13.68 -14.34 1.63
C GLY A 66 -12.28 -14.91 1.41
N ILE A 67 -12.04 -15.63 0.30
CA ILE A 67 -10.75 -16.27 0.05
C ILE A 67 -9.76 -15.23 -0.50
N ILE A 68 -8.57 -15.10 0.12
CA ILE A 68 -7.58 -14.09 -0.26
C ILE A 68 -6.23 -14.65 -0.75
N LYS A 69 -5.93 -15.91 -0.55
CA LYS A 69 -4.71 -16.60 -1.03
C LYS A 69 -3.43 -15.77 -0.87
N PRO A 70 -3.01 -15.47 0.38
CA PRO A 70 -1.81 -14.66 0.59
C PRO A 70 -0.54 -15.42 0.21
N ARG A 71 0.44 -14.68 -0.35
CA ARG A 71 1.77 -15.20 -0.66
C ARG A 71 2.80 -14.07 -0.57
N THR A 72 4.06 -14.43 -0.35
CA THR A 72 5.14 -13.44 -0.24
C THR A 72 5.28 -12.67 -1.56
N ALA A 73 5.41 -11.36 -1.45
CA ALA A 73 5.72 -10.49 -2.58
C ALA A 73 7.19 -10.04 -2.48
N ASN A 74 7.88 -10.03 -3.62
CA ASN A 74 9.26 -9.59 -3.69
C ASN A 74 9.31 -8.12 -4.03
N ILE A 75 9.48 -7.29 -3.00
CA ILE A 75 9.59 -5.84 -3.11
C ILE A 75 10.86 -5.40 -2.40
N THR A 76 11.69 -4.61 -3.07
CA THR A 76 12.94 -4.11 -2.52
C THR A 76 12.91 -2.59 -2.46
N VAL A 77 13.21 -2.04 -1.29
CA VAL A 77 13.39 -0.60 -1.08
C VAL A 77 14.80 -0.36 -0.56
N GLU A 78 15.55 0.50 -1.23
CA GLU A 78 16.93 0.80 -0.86
C GLU A 78 17.00 1.39 0.55
N GLY A 79 17.88 0.83 1.38
CA GLY A 79 18.09 1.30 2.75
C GLY A 79 17.03 0.88 3.75
N ALA A 80 16.19 -0.09 3.41
CA ALA A 80 15.10 -0.54 4.28
C ALA A 80 14.91 -2.05 4.22
N GLU A 81 14.29 -2.59 5.28
CA GLU A 81 13.78 -3.96 5.28
C GLU A 81 12.32 -3.95 4.88
N VAL A 82 11.93 -4.79 3.93
CA VAL A 82 10.57 -4.88 3.44
C VAL A 82 9.98 -6.25 3.75
N THR A 83 8.80 -6.25 4.38
CA THR A 83 7.94 -7.43 4.48
C THR A 83 6.71 -7.14 3.63
N ALA A 84 6.46 -7.96 2.62
CA ALA A 84 5.37 -7.72 1.70
C ALA A 84 4.61 -9.01 1.37
N VAL A 85 3.30 -8.87 1.23
CA VAL A 85 2.38 -9.95 0.90
C VAL A 85 1.49 -9.51 -0.25
N ARG A 86 1.25 -10.42 -1.17
CA ARG A 86 0.27 -10.26 -2.24
C ARG A 86 -0.88 -11.21 -1.99
N CYS A 87 -2.09 -10.70 -2.04
CA CYS A 87 -3.32 -11.50 -1.93
C CYS A 87 -4.06 -11.49 -3.26
N ASP A 88 -4.35 -12.65 -3.82
CA ASP A 88 -5.15 -12.77 -5.05
C ASP A 88 -6.61 -12.96 -4.66
N ILE A 89 -7.46 -11.99 -5.02
CA ILE A 89 -8.88 -11.94 -4.64
C ILE A 89 -9.73 -11.87 -5.91
N GLN A 90 -10.12 -13.01 -6.45
CA GLN A 90 -10.91 -13.08 -7.70
C GLN A 90 -10.26 -12.23 -8.81
N THR A 91 -10.94 -11.15 -9.24
CA THR A 91 -10.43 -10.22 -10.27
C THR A 91 -9.54 -9.12 -9.71
N TYR A 92 -9.43 -9.04 -8.38
CA TYR A 92 -8.59 -8.05 -7.70
C TYR A 92 -7.31 -8.68 -7.19
N TYR A 93 -6.34 -7.85 -6.87
CA TYR A 93 -5.23 -8.25 -6.02
C TYR A 93 -4.92 -7.14 -5.03
N ALA A 94 -4.44 -7.54 -3.86
CA ALA A 94 -4.02 -6.63 -2.81
C ALA A 94 -2.53 -6.78 -2.57
N VAL A 95 -1.88 -5.68 -2.24
CA VAL A 95 -0.48 -5.69 -1.78
C VAL A 95 -0.44 -5.03 -0.42
N LEU A 96 0.12 -5.74 0.55
CA LEU A 96 0.29 -5.26 1.91
C LEU A 96 1.78 -5.29 2.22
N ALA A 97 2.33 -4.21 2.71
CA ALA A 97 3.76 -4.15 3.01
C ALA A 97 4.07 -3.27 4.20
N THR A 98 5.16 -3.62 4.89
CA THR A 98 5.80 -2.76 5.86
C THR A 98 7.23 -2.50 5.40
N ILE A 99 7.63 -1.24 5.35
CA ILE A 99 8.96 -0.79 4.96
C ILE A 99 9.60 -0.20 6.20
N THR A 100 10.59 -0.89 6.76
CA THR A 100 11.25 -0.49 8.00
C THR A 100 12.63 0.07 7.71
N TYR A 101 12.86 1.30 8.13
CA TYR A 101 14.14 1.99 7.96
C TYR A 101 14.98 1.93 9.22
N ASP A 102 16.30 2.11 9.08
CA ASP A 102 17.24 2.10 10.22
C ASP A 102 16.92 3.18 11.26
N SER A 103 16.28 4.27 10.85
CA SER A 103 15.84 5.34 11.74
C SER A 103 14.74 4.94 12.72
N GLY A 104 14.10 3.78 12.48
CA GLY A 104 12.92 3.35 13.23
C GLY A 104 11.59 3.76 12.59
N ASP A 105 11.65 4.56 11.53
CA ASP A 105 10.44 4.90 10.75
C ASP A 105 9.96 3.68 9.98
N VAL A 106 8.64 3.54 9.90
CA VAL A 106 7.99 2.48 9.14
C VAL A 106 6.97 3.10 8.20
N VAL A 107 6.98 2.67 6.95
CA VAL A 107 5.93 3.01 5.98
C VAL A 107 5.04 1.79 5.80
N TYR A 108 3.76 1.97 6.08
CA TYR A 108 2.72 0.95 5.90
C TYR A 108 2.07 1.15 4.55
N VAL A 109 1.97 0.07 3.78
CA VAL A 109 1.41 0.10 2.42
C VAL A 109 0.20 -0.82 2.35
N SER A 110 -0.90 -0.29 1.86
CA SER A 110 -2.11 -1.07 1.57
C SER A 110 -2.62 -0.67 0.19
N ALA A 111 -2.72 -1.65 -0.70
CA ALA A 111 -3.22 -1.44 -2.05
C ALA A 111 -4.24 -2.51 -2.40
N LEU A 112 -5.33 -2.11 -3.06
CA LEU A 112 -6.31 -3.01 -3.64
C LEU A 112 -6.62 -2.51 -5.05
N THR A 113 -6.38 -3.33 -6.07
CA THR A 113 -6.49 -2.88 -7.45
C THR A 113 -6.87 -4.01 -8.41
N LYS A 114 -7.53 -3.64 -9.51
CA LYS A 114 -7.72 -4.50 -10.67
C LYS A 114 -7.29 -3.84 -11.97
N LEU A 115 -7.24 -2.51 -12.02
CA LEU A 115 -6.89 -1.74 -13.22
C LEU A 115 -5.39 -1.55 -13.37
N ALA A 116 -4.70 -1.25 -12.28
CA ALA A 116 -3.25 -1.14 -12.31
C ALA A 116 -2.63 -2.53 -12.28
N SER A 117 -1.54 -2.74 -13.01
CA SER A 117 -0.83 -4.01 -12.96
C SER A 117 -0.09 -4.16 -11.62
N ILE A 118 0.20 -5.41 -11.26
CA ILE A 118 1.01 -5.66 -10.05
C ILE A 118 2.37 -4.95 -10.15
N ASN A 119 2.95 -4.87 -11.34
CA ASN A 119 4.23 -4.20 -11.54
C ASN A 119 4.14 -2.70 -11.27
N ASP A 120 3.02 -2.06 -11.59
CA ASP A 120 2.82 -0.64 -11.31
C ASP A 120 2.82 -0.37 -9.81
N ILE A 121 2.19 -1.26 -9.03
CA ILE A 121 2.19 -1.17 -7.57
C ILE A 121 3.58 -1.44 -7.01
N VAL A 122 4.26 -2.47 -7.47
CA VAL A 122 5.63 -2.79 -7.03
C VAL A 122 6.55 -1.61 -7.32
N ASN A 123 6.50 -1.04 -8.51
CA ASN A 123 7.32 0.12 -8.87
C ASN A 123 7.04 1.32 -7.97
N LEU A 124 5.76 1.57 -7.68
CA LEU A 124 5.38 2.65 -6.78
C LEU A 124 5.95 2.45 -5.37
N VAL A 125 5.81 1.24 -4.82
CA VAL A 125 6.30 0.92 -3.48
C VAL A 125 7.83 0.99 -3.42
N GLU A 126 8.52 0.49 -4.44
CA GLU A 126 9.99 0.52 -4.50
C GLU A 126 10.55 1.94 -4.60
N SER A 127 9.73 2.91 -4.99
CA SER A 127 10.11 4.32 -5.06
C SER A 127 9.96 5.08 -3.73
N VAL A 128 9.45 4.43 -2.69
CA VAL A 128 9.22 5.09 -1.40
C VAL A 128 10.55 5.50 -0.77
N SER A 129 10.63 6.73 -0.32
CA SER A 129 11.81 7.32 0.31
C SER A 129 11.38 8.29 1.39
N LEU A 130 12.15 8.33 2.48
CA LEU A 130 11.91 9.26 3.60
C LEU A 130 12.72 10.56 3.50
N SER A 131 13.48 10.70 2.45
CA SER A 131 14.29 11.91 2.27
C SER A 131 13.44 13.15 1.99
#